data_ed4c40968e7bfb8194c3b97a0a4442b4
#
_entry.id   ed4c40968e7bfb8194c3b97a0a4442b4
#
_cell.length_a   1.000
_cell.length_b   1.000
_cell.length_c   1.000
_cell.angle_alpha   90.00
_cell.angle_beta   90.00
_cell.angle_gamma   90.00
#
_symmetry.space_group_name_H-M   'P 1'
#
loop_
_entity.id
_entity.type
_entity.pdbx_description
1 polymer ?
#
loop_
_entity_poly.entity_id
_entity_poly.type
_entity_poly.pdbx_seq_one_letter_code
_entity_poly.pdbx_strand_id
1 'polypeptide(L)'
;MKTVYLIRHALPAFPEGSKMCIGITDIPIGREGMEQAKAMAAALPPVTAVYSSPLRRAIQTAQAIGLPVEILSGLREIYAGDWDGLTFAQIRQRYPDLYAARGLDQTIPPPGSENAEAALVRFRMDLERAAAEAPGDFAVVAHGGIMAKFLQSITGVWRKPGYTEVVQLYWEDGKFYI
;
A
#
# COMPACT_ATOMS: atom_id res chain seq x y z
N MET A 1 8.22 6.35 22.07
CA MET A 1 7.70 6.81 20.76
C MET A 1 8.66 6.34 19.67
N LYS A 2 8.13 5.77 18.56
CA LYS A 2 8.89 5.41 17.34
C LYS A 2 8.25 6.10 16.14
N THR A 3 9.04 6.53 15.18
CA THR A 3 8.54 7.04 13.90
C THR A 3 8.33 5.88 12.93
N VAL A 4 7.18 5.87 12.27
CA VAL A 4 6.81 4.88 11.25
C VAL A 4 6.69 5.58 9.91
N TYR A 5 7.52 5.22 8.95
CA TYR A 5 7.44 5.69 7.58
C TYR A 5 6.61 4.70 6.76
N LEU A 6 5.30 4.96 6.66
CA LEU A 6 4.39 4.14 5.86
C LEU A 6 4.41 4.59 4.41
N ILE A 7 4.86 3.72 3.51
CA ILE A 7 5.23 4.04 2.13
C ILE A 7 4.35 3.26 1.16
N ARG A 8 3.73 3.95 0.21
CA ARG A 8 3.11 3.26 -0.91
C ARG A 8 4.18 2.79 -1.91
N HIS A 9 4.08 1.56 -2.40
CA HIS A 9 4.98 1.03 -3.43
C HIS A 9 5.11 1.97 -4.64
N ALA A 10 6.24 1.87 -5.36
CA ALA A 10 6.53 2.63 -6.58
C ALA A 10 5.66 2.18 -7.78
N LEU A 11 5.70 2.92 -8.86
CA LEU A 11 4.90 2.71 -10.07
C LEU A 11 5.11 1.29 -10.64
N PRO A 12 4.03 0.48 -10.77
CA PRO A 12 4.11 -0.84 -11.38
C PRO A 12 4.40 -0.78 -12.89
N ALA A 13 4.99 -1.85 -13.41
CA ALA A 13 5.21 -2.05 -14.84
C ALA A 13 3.91 -2.46 -15.54
N PHE A 14 2.98 -1.51 -15.67
CA PHE A 14 1.74 -1.78 -16.40
C PHE A 14 2.02 -2.08 -17.87
N PRO A 15 1.38 -3.11 -18.46
CA PRO A 15 1.54 -3.43 -19.87
C PRO A 15 1.16 -2.24 -20.75
N GLU A 16 2.06 -1.80 -21.64
CA GLU A 16 1.84 -0.76 -22.67
C GLU A 16 1.11 0.51 -22.18
N GLY A 17 1.41 0.96 -20.97
CA GLY A 17 0.80 2.16 -20.38
C GLY A 17 -0.67 1.98 -19.93
N SER A 18 -1.22 0.79 -20.02
CA SER A 18 -2.59 0.49 -19.59
C SER A 18 -2.67 0.32 -18.08
N LYS A 19 -3.10 1.34 -17.38
CA LYS A 19 -3.35 1.25 -15.93
C LYS A 19 -4.39 0.16 -15.64
N MET A 20 -4.08 -0.66 -14.64
CA MET A 20 -4.91 -1.79 -14.19
C MET A 20 -5.32 -1.62 -12.74
N CYS A 21 -6.43 -2.24 -12.38
CA CYS A 21 -6.77 -2.50 -10.99
C CYS A 21 -5.95 -3.72 -10.51
N ILE A 22 -5.05 -3.50 -9.59
CA ILE A 22 -4.16 -4.53 -9.03
C ILE A 22 -4.32 -4.60 -7.52
N GLY A 23 -5.19 -5.48 -7.05
CA GLY A 23 -5.24 -5.86 -5.64
C GLY A 23 -4.10 -6.83 -5.35
N ILE A 24 -4.36 -8.13 -5.53
CA ILE A 24 -3.36 -9.20 -5.34
C ILE A 24 -2.63 -9.60 -6.63
N THR A 25 -3.06 -9.12 -7.78
CA THR A 25 -2.32 -9.30 -9.04
C THR A 25 -0.89 -8.79 -8.87
N ASP A 26 0.09 -9.69 -9.07
CA ASP A 26 1.48 -9.45 -8.66
C ASP A 26 2.35 -8.96 -9.83
N ILE A 27 2.25 -7.67 -10.13
CA ILE A 27 3.05 -6.97 -11.12
C ILE A 27 4.28 -6.34 -10.45
N PRO A 28 5.51 -6.48 -11.02
CA PRO A 28 6.70 -5.80 -10.52
C PRO A 28 6.63 -4.29 -10.77
N ILE A 29 7.54 -3.51 -10.17
CA ILE A 29 7.74 -2.11 -10.57
C ILE A 29 8.48 -2.04 -11.91
N GLY A 30 8.17 -0.99 -12.70
CA GLY A 30 8.84 -0.72 -13.97
C GLY A 30 10.12 0.13 -13.79
N ARG A 31 10.74 0.50 -14.92
CA ARG A 31 11.95 1.34 -14.91
C ARG A 31 11.73 2.67 -14.18
N GLU A 32 10.63 3.35 -14.49
CA GLU A 32 10.26 4.59 -13.79
C GLU A 32 10.02 4.35 -12.30
N GLY A 33 9.32 3.25 -11.95
CA GLY A 33 9.13 2.86 -10.56
C GLY A 33 10.43 2.59 -9.80
N MET A 34 11.44 2.01 -10.47
CA MET A 34 12.77 1.82 -9.89
C MET A 34 13.45 3.16 -9.56
N GLU A 35 13.35 4.16 -10.44
CA GLU A 35 13.90 5.50 -10.18
C GLU A 35 13.12 6.22 -9.06
N GLN A 36 11.78 6.09 -9.04
CA GLN A 36 10.97 6.59 -7.93
C GLN A 36 11.37 5.97 -6.58
N ALA A 37 11.57 4.64 -6.54
CA ALA A 37 11.98 3.94 -5.32
C ALA A 37 13.35 4.38 -4.82
N LYS A 38 14.33 4.57 -5.71
CA LYS A 38 15.67 5.09 -5.36
C LYS A 38 15.59 6.52 -4.81
N ALA A 39 14.83 7.39 -5.47
CA ALA A 39 14.66 8.78 -5.03
C ALA A 39 13.99 8.86 -3.65
N MET A 40 12.95 8.06 -3.44
CA MET A 40 12.29 7.93 -2.14
C MET A 40 13.26 7.47 -1.06
N ALA A 41 14.02 6.39 -1.32
CA ALA A 41 14.98 5.84 -0.36
C ALA A 41 16.10 6.85 -0.02
N ALA A 42 16.58 7.64 -0.99
CA ALA A 42 17.59 8.68 -0.77
C ALA A 42 17.08 9.84 0.10
N ALA A 43 15.77 10.10 0.08
CA ALA A 43 15.14 11.16 0.88
C ALA A 43 14.61 10.67 2.23
N LEU A 44 14.56 9.35 2.45
CA LEU A 44 14.03 8.76 3.68
C LEU A 44 15.01 9.00 4.84
N PRO A 45 14.53 9.46 6.01
CA PRO A 45 15.37 9.51 7.20
C PRO A 45 15.91 8.12 7.57
N PRO A 46 17.03 8.04 8.33
CA PRO A 46 17.57 6.75 8.76
C PRO A 46 16.53 5.90 9.50
N VAL A 47 16.44 4.62 9.13
CA VAL A 47 15.57 3.64 9.77
C VAL A 47 16.37 2.45 10.26
N THR A 48 15.84 1.73 11.24
CA THR A 48 16.50 0.56 11.86
C THR A 48 15.95 -0.76 11.34
N ALA A 49 14.78 -0.76 10.71
CA ALA A 49 14.13 -1.94 10.15
C ALA A 49 13.26 -1.57 8.94
N VAL A 50 13.04 -2.54 8.04
CA VAL A 50 12.19 -2.40 6.86
C VAL A 50 11.26 -3.59 6.76
N TYR A 51 9.98 -3.33 6.69
CA TYR A 51 8.91 -4.31 6.50
C TYR A 51 8.21 -4.10 5.16
N SER A 52 7.72 -5.17 4.55
CA SER A 52 7.04 -5.09 3.26
C SER A 52 5.87 -6.06 3.14
N SER A 53 4.88 -5.65 2.38
CA SER A 53 3.91 -6.55 1.77
C SER A 53 4.61 -7.65 0.96
N PRO A 54 4.02 -8.87 0.82
CA PRO A 54 4.59 -9.95 0.03
C PRO A 54 4.53 -9.71 -1.49
N LEU A 55 3.84 -8.67 -1.99
CA LEU A 55 3.72 -8.41 -3.41
C LEU A 55 5.00 -7.77 -3.98
N ARG A 56 5.43 -8.27 -5.15
CA ARG A 56 6.73 -7.91 -5.78
C ARG A 56 6.98 -6.42 -5.86
N ARG A 57 5.98 -5.62 -6.25
CA ARG A 57 6.09 -4.15 -6.33
C ARG A 57 6.45 -3.50 -4.98
N ALA A 58 5.94 -4.04 -3.87
CA ALA A 58 6.27 -3.54 -2.54
C ALA A 58 7.66 -4.01 -2.10
N ILE A 59 8.00 -5.27 -2.32
CA ILE A 59 9.32 -5.83 -2.01
C ILE A 59 10.41 -5.06 -2.75
N GLN A 60 10.26 -4.84 -4.05
CA GLN A 60 11.24 -4.11 -4.87
C GLN A 60 11.39 -2.64 -4.43
N THR A 61 10.30 -2.00 -4.02
CA THR A 61 10.35 -0.65 -3.45
C THR A 61 11.08 -0.65 -2.12
N ALA A 62 10.81 -1.60 -1.24
CA ALA A 62 11.45 -1.74 0.07
C ALA A 62 12.96 -2.02 -0.05
N GLN A 63 13.36 -2.86 -1.00
CA GLN A 63 14.77 -3.19 -1.26
C GLN A 63 15.63 -1.97 -1.62
N ALA A 64 15.03 -0.93 -2.22
CA ALA A 64 15.75 0.31 -2.52
C ALA A 64 16.27 1.03 -1.27
N ILE A 65 15.71 0.77 -0.09
CA ILE A 65 16.15 1.36 1.19
C ILE A 65 17.51 0.81 1.64
N GLY A 66 17.90 -0.39 1.16
CA GLY A 66 19.24 -0.95 1.40
C GLY A 66 19.41 -1.71 2.71
N LEU A 67 18.33 -2.00 3.44
CA LEU A 67 18.31 -2.86 4.63
C LEU A 67 17.64 -4.22 4.31
N PRO A 68 17.88 -5.27 5.12
CA PRO A 68 17.09 -6.49 5.05
C PRO A 68 15.59 -6.19 5.15
N VAL A 69 14.80 -6.83 4.29
CA VAL A 69 13.35 -6.62 4.22
C VAL A 69 12.63 -7.80 4.86
N GLU A 70 11.87 -7.56 5.91
CA GLU A 70 10.98 -8.55 6.51
C GLU A 70 9.61 -8.52 5.83
N ILE A 71 9.10 -9.68 5.43
CA ILE A 71 7.82 -9.81 4.74
C ILE A 71 6.71 -10.11 5.73
N LEU A 72 5.68 -9.25 5.75
CA LEU A 72 4.49 -9.41 6.56
C LEU A 72 3.25 -9.56 5.65
N SER A 73 2.59 -10.72 5.71
CA SER A 73 1.52 -11.08 4.80
C SER A 73 0.27 -10.20 4.92
N GLY A 74 -0.01 -9.69 6.11
CA GLY A 74 -1.13 -8.78 6.38
C GLY A 74 -0.97 -7.40 5.74
N LEU A 75 0.23 -7.01 5.32
CA LEU A 75 0.49 -5.72 4.63
C LEU A 75 0.06 -5.72 3.15
N ARG A 76 -0.43 -6.85 2.60
CA ARG A 76 -0.87 -6.94 1.20
C ARG A 76 -2.06 -6.01 0.91
N GLU A 77 -2.22 -5.66 -0.37
CA GLU A 77 -3.35 -4.87 -0.84
C GLU A 77 -4.69 -5.61 -0.62
N ILE A 78 -5.76 -4.87 -0.61
CA ILE A 78 -7.13 -5.40 -0.61
C ILE A 78 -7.36 -6.14 -1.92
N TYR A 79 -7.80 -7.39 -1.85
CA TYR A 79 -8.20 -8.13 -3.06
C TYR A 79 -9.36 -7.40 -3.74
N ALA A 80 -9.20 -7.09 -5.03
CA ALA A 80 -10.16 -6.29 -5.78
C ALA A 80 -11.28 -7.11 -6.47
N GLY A 81 -11.41 -8.40 -6.11
CA GLY A 81 -12.47 -9.27 -6.64
C GLY A 81 -12.43 -9.36 -8.16
N ASP A 82 -13.58 -9.20 -8.79
CA ASP A 82 -13.75 -9.30 -10.26
C ASP A 82 -12.98 -8.22 -11.03
N TRP A 83 -12.51 -7.18 -10.37
CA TRP A 83 -11.72 -6.12 -11.00
C TRP A 83 -10.22 -6.40 -10.98
N ASP A 84 -9.76 -7.35 -10.16
CA ASP A 84 -8.34 -7.64 -10.00
C ASP A 84 -7.71 -8.14 -11.32
N GLY A 85 -6.68 -7.45 -11.79
CA GLY A 85 -6.01 -7.76 -13.04
C GLY A 85 -6.68 -7.20 -14.30
N LEU A 86 -7.80 -6.50 -14.20
CA LEU A 86 -8.43 -5.83 -15.33
C LEU A 86 -7.89 -4.41 -15.53
N THR A 87 -7.79 -3.98 -16.79
CA THR A 87 -7.56 -2.56 -17.09
C THR A 87 -8.78 -1.72 -16.73
N PHE A 88 -8.58 -0.44 -16.41
CA PHE A 88 -9.72 0.44 -16.14
C PHE A 88 -10.66 0.61 -17.35
N ALA A 89 -10.15 0.46 -18.58
CA ALA A 89 -10.99 0.41 -19.78
C ALA A 89 -11.92 -0.81 -19.80
N GLN A 90 -11.40 -1.99 -19.46
CA GLN A 90 -12.20 -3.22 -19.33
C GLN A 90 -13.23 -3.13 -18.20
N ILE A 91 -12.83 -2.56 -17.04
CA ILE A 91 -13.75 -2.36 -15.91
C ILE A 91 -14.89 -1.44 -16.33
N ARG A 92 -14.58 -0.29 -16.94
CA ARG A 92 -15.60 0.65 -17.42
C ARG A 92 -16.56 0.03 -18.43
N GLN A 93 -16.05 -0.84 -19.30
CA GLN A 93 -16.88 -1.55 -20.28
C GLN A 93 -17.80 -2.60 -19.64
N ARG A 94 -17.28 -3.37 -18.66
CA ARG A 94 -18.01 -4.48 -18.03
C ARG A 94 -18.93 -4.06 -16.90
N TYR A 95 -18.57 -2.98 -16.18
CA TYR A 95 -19.25 -2.49 -14.98
C TYR A 95 -19.44 -0.96 -15.03
N PRO A 96 -20.12 -0.42 -16.06
CA PRO A 96 -20.18 1.03 -16.29
C PRO A 96 -20.76 1.82 -15.11
N ASP A 97 -21.86 1.36 -14.54
CA ASP A 97 -22.53 2.03 -13.42
C ASP A 97 -21.71 1.99 -12.14
N LEU A 98 -21.14 0.84 -11.83
CA LEU A 98 -20.29 0.66 -10.64
C LEU A 98 -18.98 1.45 -10.79
N TYR A 99 -18.40 1.48 -12.00
CA TYR A 99 -17.22 2.28 -12.28
C TYR A 99 -17.49 3.77 -12.05
N ALA A 100 -18.63 4.28 -12.53
CA ALA A 100 -19.05 5.66 -12.32
C ALA A 100 -19.30 5.96 -10.83
N ALA A 101 -20.06 5.10 -10.14
CA ALA A 101 -20.32 5.25 -8.71
C ALA A 101 -19.05 5.28 -7.87
N ARG A 102 -18.09 4.38 -8.16
CA ARG A 102 -16.80 4.32 -7.47
C ARG A 102 -15.88 5.49 -7.81
N GLY A 103 -16.08 6.15 -8.95
CA GLY A 103 -15.41 7.40 -9.28
C GLY A 103 -15.80 8.55 -8.35
N LEU A 104 -17.02 8.51 -7.81
CA LEU A 104 -17.51 9.47 -6.83
C LEU A 104 -17.22 9.07 -5.38
N ASP A 105 -17.28 7.78 -5.10
CA ASP A 105 -17.01 7.20 -3.77
C ASP A 105 -16.14 5.95 -3.87
N GLN A 106 -14.85 6.10 -3.60
CA GLN A 106 -13.87 5.00 -3.69
C GLN A 106 -14.03 3.95 -2.58
N THR A 107 -14.91 4.17 -1.60
CA THR A 107 -15.21 3.18 -0.56
C THR A 107 -16.17 2.09 -1.04
N ILE A 108 -16.88 2.29 -2.15
CA ILE A 108 -17.74 1.28 -2.77
C ILE A 108 -16.86 0.11 -3.24
N PRO A 109 -17.08 -1.13 -2.75
CA PRO A 109 -16.22 -2.26 -3.07
C PRO A 109 -16.51 -2.82 -4.48
N PRO A 110 -15.48 -3.29 -5.22
CA PRO A 110 -15.72 -4.12 -6.41
C PRO A 110 -16.42 -5.45 -6.05
N PRO A 111 -17.17 -6.08 -6.98
CA PRO A 111 -17.80 -7.36 -6.73
C PRO A 111 -16.77 -8.43 -6.35
N GLY A 112 -17.09 -9.25 -5.35
CA GLY A 112 -16.21 -10.34 -4.89
C GLY A 112 -14.91 -9.87 -4.22
N SER A 113 -14.77 -8.58 -3.94
CA SER A 113 -13.57 -8.06 -3.24
C SER A 113 -13.50 -8.51 -1.79
N GLU A 114 -12.29 -8.48 -1.23
CA GLU A 114 -12.05 -8.69 0.19
C GLU A 114 -12.86 -7.67 1.03
N ASN A 115 -13.42 -8.11 2.15
CA ASN A 115 -14.07 -7.20 3.08
C ASN A 115 -13.05 -6.17 3.61
N ALA A 116 -13.35 -4.89 3.46
CA ALA A 116 -12.42 -3.82 3.80
C ALA A 116 -12.09 -3.74 5.32
N GLU A 117 -13.04 -4.12 6.19
CA GLU A 117 -12.79 -4.16 7.65
C GLU A 117 -11.89 -5.35 8.01
N ALA A 118 -12.10 -6.53 7.39
CA ALA A 118 -11.20 -7.67 7.57
C ALA A 118 -9.77 -7.36 7.07
N ALA A 119 -9.66 -6.67 5.93
CA ALA A 119 -8.38 -6.20 5.41
C ALA A 119 -7.70 -5.22 6.38
N LEU A 120 -8.46 -4.30 6.97
CA LEU A 120 -7.95 -3.36 7.98
C LEU A 120 -7.42 -4.09 9.21
N VAL A 121 -8.14 -5.10 9.70
CA VAL A 121 -7.73 -5.90 10.87
C VAL A 121 -6.37 -6.56 10.62
N ARG A 122 -6.20 -7.32 9.51
CA ARG A 122 -4.93 -8.00 9.21
C ARG A 122 -3.77 -7.01 9.02
N PHE A 123 -4.05 -5.87 8.37
CA PHE A 123 -3.05 -4.82 8.14
C PHE A 123 -2.58 -4.21 9.46
N ARG A 124 -3.54 -3.88 10.33
CA ARG A 124 -3.25 -3.30 11.64
C ARG A 124 -2.44 -4.26 12.52
N MET A 125 -2.81 -5.54 12.56
CA MET A 125 -2.08 -6.57 13.32
C MET A 125 -0.60 -6.65 12.91
N ASP A 126 -0.31 -6.71 11.61
CA ASP A 126 1.07 -6.78 11.13
C ASP A 126 1.82 -5.45 11.31
N LEU A 127 1.14 -4.30 11.19
CA LEU A 127 1.76 -3.00 11.45
C LEU A 127 2.10 -2.81 12.94
N GLU A 128 1.23 -3.25 13.83
CA GLU A 128 1.46 -3.25 15.29
C GLU A 128 2.58 -4.22 15.67
N ARG A 129 2.64 -5.40 15.04
CA ARG A 129 3.74 -6.34 15.20
C ARG A 129 5.06 -5.70 14.77
N ALA A 130 5.14 -5.11 13.58
CA ALA A 130 6.32 -4.39 13.11
C ALA A 130 6.75 -3.29 14.10
N ALA A 131 5.79 -2.53 14.61
CA ALA A 131 6.06 -1.47 15.59
C ALA A 131 6.57 -2.01 16.94
N ALA A 132 6.11 -3.17 17.36
CA ALA A 132 6.59 -3.82 18.58
C ALA A 132 8.02 -4.36 18.42
N GLU A 133 8.32 -5.01 17.29
CA GLU A 133 9.59 -5.70 17.03
C GLU A 133 10.72 -4.77 16.55
N ALA A 134 10.41 -3.68 15.84
CA ALA A 134 11.43 -2.74 15.34
C ALA A 134 12.24 -2.13 16.49
N PRO A 135 13.59 -2.11 16.41
CA PRO A 135 14.43 -1.58 17.49
C PRO A 135 14.36 -0.05 17.61
N GLY A 136 13.92 0.67 16.58
CA GLY A 136 13.80 2.13 16.54
C GLY A 136 12.81 2.56 15.45
N ASP A 137 13.04 3.71 14.83
CA ASP A 137 12.26 4.17 13.68
C ASP A 137 12.37 3.19 12.52
N PHE A 138 11.27 2.97 11.78
CA PHE A 138 11.20 1.92 10.77
C PHE A 138 10.34 2.32 9.57
N ALA A 139 10.58 1.64 8.44
CA ALA A 139 9.81 1.81 7.22
C ALA A 139 8.90 0.60 6.95
N VAL A 140 7.72 0.87 6.40
CA VAL A 140 6.75 -0.15 5.98
C VAL A 140 6.29 0.15 4.57
N VAL A 141 6.50 -0.77 3.64
CA VAL A 141 6.05 -0.61 2.25
C VAL A 141 4.78 -1.42 2.00
N ALA A 142 3.73 -0.72 1.61
CA ALA A 142 2.40 -1.28 1.40
C ALA A 142 1.72 -0.68 0.15
N HIS A 143 0.38 -0.63 0.12
CA HIS A 143 -0.42 -0.34 -1.05
C HIS A 143 -1.45 0.75 -0.81
N GLY A 144 -1.87 1.40 -1.91
CA GLY A 144 -2.69 2.59 -1.82
C GLY A 144 -4.08 2.38 -1.22
N GLY A 145 -4.74 1.26 -1.50
CA GLY A 145 -6.09 0.99 -0.99
C GLY A 145 -6.10 0.69 0.50
N ILE A 146 -5.24 -0.25 0.93
CA ILE A 146 -5.16 -0.61 2.35
C ILE A 146 -4.62 0.53 3.21
N MET A 147 -3.65 1.31 2.71
CA MET A 147 -3.16 2.50 3.39
C MET A 147 -4.26 3.55 3.54
N ALA A 148 -5.06 3.81 2.49
CA ALA A 148 -6.18 4.75 2.56
C ALA A 148 -7.21 4.33 3.61
N LYS A 149 -7.54 3.03 3.67
CA LYS A 149 -8.46 2.47 4.68
C LYS A 149 -7.91 2.61 6.10
N PHE A 150 -6.62 2.33 6.29
CA PHE A 150 -5.95 2.48 7.58
C PHE A 150 -5.90 3.96 8.00
N LEU A 151 -5.48 4.87 7.11
CA LEU A 151 -5.43 6.30 7.40
C LEU A 151 -6.82 6.85 7.74
N GLN A 152 -7.85 6.44 7.01
CA GLN A 152 -9.24 6.80 7.34
C GLN A 152 -9.63 6.37 8.76
N SER A 153 -9.19 5.19 9.21
CA SER A 153 -9.52 4.68 10.54
C SER A 153 -8.92 5.50 11.70
N ILE A 154 -7.87 6.29 11.43
CA ILE A 154 -7.21 7.12 12.44
C ILE A 154 -7.47 8.62 12.26
N THR A 155 -7.82 9.08 11.05
CA THR A 155 -8.05 10.51 10.75
C THR A 155 -9.50 10.86 10.46
N GLY A 156 -10.34 9.85 10.17
CA GLY A 156 -11.69 10.05 9.64
C GLY A 156 -11.75 10.42 8.15
N VAL A 157 -10.61 10.67 7.49
CA VAL A 157 -10.54 11.15 6.11
C VAL A 157 -9.99 10.06 5.17
N TRP A 158 -10.75 9.74 4.10
CA TRP A 158 -10.27 8.87 3.03
C TRP A 158 -9.27 9.64 2.15
N ARG A 159 -8.03 9.17 2.12
CA ARG A 159 -6.98 9.70 1.25
C ARG A 159 -6.07 8.57 0.78
N LYS A 160 -5.99 8.37 -0.52
CA LYS A 160 -5.09 7.39 -1.11
C LYS A 160 -3.72 8.03 -1.39
N PRO A 161 -2.65 7.56 -0.76
CA PRO A 161 -1.30 8.07 -1.03
C PRO A 161 -0.87 7.87 -2.48
N GLY A 162 -0.02 8.76 -3.01
CA GLY A 162 0.64 8.62 -4.31
C GLY A 162 1.70 7.51 -4.31
N TYR A 163 2.22 7.13 -5.49
CA TYR A 163 3.35 6.19 -5.57
C TYR A 163 4.57 6.78 -4.88
N THR A 164 5.26 5.97 -4.09
CA THR A 164 6.40 6.34 -3.24
C THR A 164 6.13 7.45 -2.22
N GLU A 165 4.89 7.85 -2.05
CA GLU A 165 4.54 8.79 -0.99
C GLU A 165 4.80 8.17 0.37
N VAL A 166 5.51 8.92 1.22
CA VAL A 166 5.82 8.56 2.59
C VAL A 166 4.85 9.27 3.52
N VAL A 167 4.07 8.50 4.26
CA VAL A 167 3.20 9.01 5.32
C VAL A 167 3.91 8.77 6.65
N GLN A 168 4.29 9.84 7.33
CA GLN A 168 4.91 9.75 8.64
C GLN A 168 3.85 9.55 9.71
N LEU A 169 4.04 8.53 10.53
CA LEU A 169 3.20 8.20 11.68
C LEU A 169 4.09 8.07 12.92
N TYR A 170 3.47 8.15 14.07
CA TYR A 170 4.11 7.90 15.35
C TYR A 170 3.44 6.72 16.04
N TRP A 171 4.25 5.85 16.66
CA TRP A 171 3.80 4.74 17.47
C TRP A 171 4.18 4.97 18.92
N GLU A 172 3.19 5.02 19.79
CA GLU A 172 3.37 5.16 21.23
C GLU A 172 2.20 4.50 21.97
N ASP A 173 2.49 3.82 23.06
CA ASP A 173 1.50 3.18 23.95
C ASP A 173 0.47 2.29 23.21
N GLY A 174 0.92 1.55 22.19
CA GLY A 174 0.06 0.64 21.41
C GLY A 174 -0.87 1.35 20.42
N LYS A 175 -0.61 2.61 20.06
CA LYS A 175 -1.44 3.38 19.14
C LYS A 175 -0.61 4.10 18.07
N PHE A 176 -1.24 4.30 16.89
CA PHE A 176 -0.70 5.14 15.83
C PHE A 176 -1.30 6.53 15.86
N TYR A 177 -0.45 7.54 15.61
CA TYR A 177 -0.79 8.95 15.48
C TYR A 177 -0.20 9.52 14.19
N ILE A 178 -0.77 10.61 13.70
CA ILE A 178 -0.23 11.44 12.59
C ILE A 178 0.33 12.73 13.17
#